data_04ad8d7949554f31e035ea5e974961c3
#
_entry.id   04ad8d7949554f31e035ea5e974961c3
#
_cell.length_a   1.000
_cell.length_b   1.000
_cell.length_c   1.000
_cell.angle_alpha   90.00
_cell.angle_beta   90.00
_cell.angle_gamma   90.00
#
_symmetry.space_group_name_H-M   'P 1'
#
loop_
_entity.id
_entity.type
_entity.pdbx_description
1 polymer ?
#
loop_
_entity_poly.entity_id
_entity_poly.type
_entity_poly.pdbx_seq_one_letter_code
_entity_poly.pdbx_strand_id
1 'polypeptide(L)'
;ASMGIYVFTWDKLRYYLTEDEKKLLSQVSSAFQKTAVIIDAGSILDLSWLGDYPIDGALFVWQGGMESGNAVADLLTGKVTPCGKLSDTVALRYEDYPSQNFLGQEYNQYTEDIYVGYRYFETFAKDAVQFPFGFGLSYTTFALENVQVKTLGDTVRVKASVKNTGSCPGKEVVQVYAAAPQGQLGKA
;
A
#
# COMPACT_ATOMS: atom_id res chain seq x y z
N ALA A 1 15.25 25.68 -0.46
CA ALA A 1 14.88 24.49 -1.21
C ALA A 1 13.42 24.61 -1.68
N SER A 2 13.16 24.45 -2.95
CA SER A 2 11.81 24.45 -3.51
C SER A 2 11.26 23.01 -3.51
N MET A 3 10.03 22.83 -3.08
CA MET A 3 9.33 21.55 -3.05
C MET A 3 8.10 21.63 -3.94
N GLY A 4 7.92 20.68 -4.84
CA GLY A 4 6.70 20.48 -5.60
C GLY A 4 5.83 19.44 -4.93
N ILE A 5 4.55 19.75 -4.76
CA ILE A 5 3.54 18.82 -4.28
C ILE A 5 2.55 18.60 -5.42
N TYR A 6 2.27 17.34 -5.73
CA TYR A 6 1.32 16.98 -6.75
C TYR A 6 0.22 16.09 -6.16
N VAL A 7 -1.04 16.42 -6.46
CA VAL A 7 -2.22 15.67 -6.01
C VAL A 7 -2.88 15.03 -7.22
N PHE A 8 -2.94 13.71 -7.24
CA PHE A 8 -3.73 12.94 -8.19
C PHE A 8 -5.12 12.70 -7.64
N THR A 9 -6.14 13.10 -8.41
CA THR A 9 -7.51 12.63 -8.20
C THR A 9 -7.83 11.63 -9.30
N TRP A 10 -8.14 10.39 -8.90
CA TRP A 10 -8.30 9.28 -9.84
C TRP A 10 -9.77 9.01 -10.16
N ASP A 11 -10.10 8.97 -11.44
CA ASP A 11 -11.41 8.50 -11.89
C ASP A 11 -11.45 6.95 -11.91
N LYS A 12 -12.57 6.38 -11.48
CA LYS A 12 -12.80 4.96 -11.14
C LYS A 12 -12.41 3.90 -12.19
N LEU A 13 -11.99 4.28 -13.38
CA LEU A 13 -11.80 3.37 -14.52
C LEU A 13 -10.36 3.27 -15.04
N ARG A 14 -9.40 3.90 -14.39
CA ARG A 14 -8.02 3.95 -14.92
C ARG A 14 -7.03 3.35 -13.93
N TYR A 15 -6.37 2.31 -14.35
CA TYR A 15 -5.27 1.70 -13.61
C TYR A 15 -3.94 2.42 -13.86
N TYR A 16 -3.69 2.84 -15.10
CA TYR A 16 -2.45 3.48 -15.51
C TYR A 16 -2.57 5.01 -15.60
N LEU A 17 -1.41 5.69 -15.47
CA LEU A 17 -1.30 7.13 -15.73
C LEU A 17 -1.65 7.47 -17.18
N THR A 18 -2.34 8.58 -17.38
CA THR A 18 -2.53 9.19 -18.69
C THR A 18 -1.24 9.85 -19.19
N GLU A 19 -1.15 10.13 -20.48
CA GLU A 19 0.01 10.83 -21.05
C GLU A 19 0.15 12.26 -20.49
N ASP A 20 -0.96 12.93 -20.17
CA ASP A 20 -0.93 14.26 -19.56
C ASP A 20 -0.39 14.21 -18.12
N GLU A 21 -0.75 13.19 -17.35
CA GLU A 21 -0.22 12.96 -15.99
C GLU A 21 1.27 12.62 -16.02
N LYS A 22 1.71 11.78 -16.94
CA LYS A 22 3.14 11.49 -17.16
C LYS A 22 3.93 12.75 -17.51
N LYS A 23 3.41 13.55 -18.42
CA LYS A 23 4.01 14.83 -18.82
C LYS A 23 4.13 15.79 -17.63
N LEU A 24 3.08 15.89 -16.84
CA LEU A 24 3.06 16.76 -15.66
C LEU A 24 4.04 16.28 -14.59
N LEU A 25 4.10 14.98 -14.30
CA LEU A 25 5.09 14.40 -13.40
C LEU A 25 6.52 14.71 -13.86
N SER A 26 6.81 14.53 -15.14
CA SER A 26 8.11 14.84 -15.71
C SER A 26 8.47 16.31 -15.55
N GLN A 27 7.54 17.22 -15.81
CA GLN A 27 7.76 18.66 -15.69
C GLN A 27 7.99 19.07 -14.23
N VAL A 28 7.16 18.61 -13.32
CA VAL A 28 7.27 18.95 -11.89
C VAL A 28 8.54 18.39 -11.28
N SER A 29 8.81 17.10 -11.48
CA SER A 29 9.98 16.45 -10.90
C SER A 29 11.30 16.99 -11.44
N SER A 30 11.30 17.54 -12.67
CA SER A 30 12.47 18.19 -13.24
C SER A 30 12.65 19.65 -12.77
N ALA A 31 11.56 20.32 -12.40
CA ALA A 31 11.59 21.74 -12.01
C ALA A 31 11.91 21.96 -10.53
N PHE A 32 11.73 20.97 -9.67
CA PHE A 32 11.91 21.09 -8.23
C PHE A 32 13.00 20.17 -7.71
N GLN A 33 13.72 20.61 -6.68
CA GLN A 33 14.77 19.82 -6.04
C GLN A 33 14.20 18.65 -5.22
N LYS A 34 12.99 18.80 -4.73
CA LYS A 34 12.26 17.79 -3.95
C LYS A 34 10.83 17.68 -4.46
N THR A 35 10.41 16.47 -4.72
CA THR A 35 9.06 16.18 -5.23
C THR A 35 8.38 15.16 -4.34
N ALA A 36 7.23 15.55 -3.81
CA ALA A 36 6.33 14.63 -3.11
C ALA A 36 5.04 14.47 -3.93
N VAL A 37 4.57 13.24 -4.07
CA VAL A 37 3.34 12.92 -4.78
C VAL A 37 2.29 12.46 -3.79
N ILE A 38 1.09 13.02 -3.89
CA ILE A 38 -0.08 12.62 -3.10
C ILE A 38 -1.04 11.93 -4.04
N ILE A 39 -1.41 10.70 -3.70
CA ILE A 39 -2.27 9.84 -4.48
C ILE A 39 -3.61 9.76 -3.77
N ASP A 40 -4.62 10.42 -4.32
CA ASP A 40 -6.02 10.37 -3.85
C ASP A 40 -6.79 9.47 -4.81
N ALA A 41 -6.96 8.21 -4.45
CA ALA A 41 -7.59 7.21 -5.29
C ALA A 41 -8.46 6.26 -4.45
N GLY A 42 -9.59 5.84 -5.01
CA GLY A 42 -10.52 4.93 -4.34
C GLY A 42 -10.21 3.44 -4.52
N SER A 43 -9.19 3.12 -5.31
CA SER A 43 -8.75 1.75 -5.60
C SER A 43 -7.24 1.71 -5.81
N ILE A 44 -6.69 0.51 -5.87
CA ILE A 44 -5.31 0.29 -6.29
C ILE A 44 -5.11 0.74 -7.74
N LEU A 45 -3.92 1.20 -8.04
CA LEU A 45 -3.50 1.67 -9.35
C LEU A 45 -2.04 1.27 -9.58
N ASP A 46 -1.59 1.40 -10.82
CA ASP A 46 -0.19 1.23 -11.16
C ASP A 46 0.68 2.23 -10.40
N LEU A 47 1.69 1.73 -9.71
CA LEU A 47 2.70 2.52 -9.00
C LEU A 47 4.11 2.31 -9.58
N SER A 48 4.24 1.59 -10.70
CA SER A 48 5.53 1.31 -11.34
C SER A 48 6.28 2.60 -11.71
N TRP A 49 5.54 3.63 -12.10
CA TRP A 49 6.06 4.94 -12.46
C TRP A 49 6.78 5.69 -11.32
N LEU A 50 6.61 5.28 -10.06
CA LEU A 50 7.36 5.88 -8.94
C LEU A 50 8.87 5.74 -9.10
N GLY A 51 9.34 4.71 -9.84
CA GLY A 51 10.74 4.52 -10.16
C GLY A 51 11.23 5.27 -11.41
N ASP A 52 10.31 5.78 -12.23
CA ASP A 52 10.64 6.42 -13.52
C ASP A 52 10.94 7.92 -13.38
N TYR A 53 10.55 8.54 -12.28
CA TYR A 53 10.70 9.96 -12.03
C TYR A 53 11.48 10.22 -10.73
N PRO A 54 12.20 11.34 -10.62
CA PRO A 54 12.90 11.72 -9.39
C PRO A 54 11.90 12.18 -8.31
N ILE A 55 11.22 11.23 -7.69
CA ILE A 55 10.24 11.43 -6.64
C ILE A 55 10.87 11.08 -5.29
N ASP A 56 10.87 12.03 -4.34
CA ASP A 56 11.44 11.84 -3.01
C ASP A 56 10.47 11.16 -2.02
N GLY A 57 9.17 11.25 -2.27
CA GLY A 57 8.17 10.60 -1.44
C GLY A 57 6.81 10.50 -2.11
N ALA A 58 6.07 9.46 -1.76
CA ALA A 58 4.69 9.27 -2.20
C ALA A 58 3.79 8.97 -0.99
N LEU A 59 2.62 9.60 -0.97
CA LEU A 59 1.62 9.41 0.06
C LEU A 59 0.31 8.97 -0.58
N PHE A 60 -0.09 7.73 -0.31
CA PHE A 60 -1.38 7.20 -0.74
C PHE A 60 -2.43 7.54 0.33
N VAL A 61 -3.34 8.45 0.01
CA VAL A 61 -4.30 8.99 1.00
C VAL A 61 -5.69 8.41 0.87
N TRP A 62 -5.94 7.60 -0.15
CA TRP A 62 -7.27 7.06 -0.47
C TRP A 62 -8.31 8.18 -0.58
N GLN A 63 -9.58 7.87 -0.36
CA GLN A 63 -10.67 8.85 -0.34
C GLN A 63 -10.91 9.35 1.09
N GLY A 64 -10.29 10.45 1.45
CA GLY A 64 -10.17 10.90 2.84
C GLY A 64 -11.35 11.70 3.43
N GLY A 65 -12.40 12.00 2.69
CA GLY A 65 -13.54 12.79 3.17
C GLY A 65 -13.23 14.29 3.36
N MET A 66 -14.09 15.00 4.10
CA MET A 66 -14.05 16.47 4.17
C MET A 66 -12.78 17.05 4.81
N GLU A 67 -12.17 16.35 5.76
CA GLU A 67 -10.95 16.78 6.45
C GLU A 67 -9.66 16.22 5.84
N SER A 68 -9.73 15.59 4.67
CA SER A 68 -8.58 14.97 3.99
C SER A 68 -7.43 15.95 3.79
N GLY A 69 -7.72 17.17 3.32
CA GLY A 69 -6.70 18.20 3.09
C GLY A 69 -5.96 18.59 4.38
N ASN A 70 -6.65 18.72 5.49
CA ASN A 70 -6.04 19.02 6.79
C ASN A 70 -5.18 17.86 7.27
N ALA A 71 -5.64 16.62 7.11
CA ALA A 71 -4.87 15.42 7.48
C ALA A 71 -3.59 15.29 6.65
N VAL A 72 -3.66 15.51 5.34
CA VAL A 72 -2.51 15.52 4.44
C VAL A 72 -1.52 16.61 4.81
N ALA A 73 -2.00 17.84 5.10
CA ALA A 73 -1.14 18.94 5.53
C ALA A 73 -0.41 18.63 6.85
N ASP A 74 -1.09 18.01 7.81
CA ASP A 74 -0.51 17.59 9.09
C ASP A 74 0.60 16.51 8.87
N LEU A 75 0.42 15.60 7.93
CA LEU A 75 1.45 14.61 7.55
C LEU A 75 2.64 15.30 6.88
N LEU A 76 2.42 16.11 5.84
CA LEU A 76 3.48 16.77 5.07
C LEU A 76 4.32 17.73 5.93
N THR A 77 3.72 18.37 6.92
CA THR A 77 4.41 19.27 7.84
C THR A 77 5.10 18.54 9.00
N GLY A 78 4.92 17.23 9.11
CA GLY A 78 5.47 16.43 10.21
C GLY A 78 4.77 16.62 11.56
N LYS A 79 3.63 17.29 11.60
CA LYS A 79 2.81 17.44 12.80
C LYS A 79 2.26 16.08 13.27
N VAL A 80 1.98 15.19 12.31
CA VAL A 80 1.55 13.82 12.55
C VAL A 80 2.47 12.86 11.77
N THR A 81 2.81 11.75 12.39
CA THR A 81 3.62 10.70 11.77
C THR A 81 2.71 9.70 11.05
N PRO A 82 2.95 9.37 9.77
CA PRO A 82 2.16 8.39 9.06
C PRO A 82 2.31 7.00 9.71
N CYS A 83 1.20 6.30 9.85
CA CYS A 83 1.12 4.96 10.42
C CYS A 83 0.22 4.01 9.62
N GLY A 84 -0.36 4.51 8.53
CA GLY A 84 -1.20 3.71 7.63
C GLY A 84 -0.40 2.62 6.92
N LYS A 85 -1.07 1.51 6.66
CA LYS A 85 -0.52 0.39 5.89
C LYS A 85 -1.46 0.09 4.73
N LEU A 86 -0.92 -0.36 3.60
CA LEU A 86 -1.74 -0.76 2.46
C LEU A 86 -2.67 -1.90 2.85
N SER A 87 -3.95 -1.75 2.54
CA SER A 87 -4.99 -2.77 2.70
C SER A 87 -5.07 -3.75 1.52
N ASP A 88 -4.24 -3.51 0.51
CA ASP A 88 -4.19 -4.30 -0.72
C ASP A 88 -2.74 -4.57 -1.13
N THR A 89 -2.54 -5.60 -1.96
CA THR A 89 -1.28 -5.87 -2.63
C THR A 89 -1.25 -5.11 -3.95
N VAL A 90 -0.20 -4.35 -4.18
CA VAL A 90 0.04 -3.69 -5.47
C VAL A 90 0.97 -4.55 -6.30
N ALA A 91 0.48 -5.05 -7.43
CA ALA A 91 1.26 -5.85 -8.36
C ALA A 91 2.14 -4.98 -9.26
N LEU A 92 3.16 -5.58 -9.86
CA LEU A 92 4.04 -4.93 -10.84
C LEU A 92 3.29 -4.56 -12.12
N ARG A 93 2.28 -5.36 -12.52
CA ARG A 93 1.50 -5.14 -13.74
C ARG A 93 0.04 -5.50 -13.50
N TYR A 94 -0.84 -4.88 -14.26
CA TYR A 94 -2.28 -5.18 -14.23
C TYR A 94 -2.58 -6.65 -14.53
N GLU A 95 -1.84 -7.25 -15.45
CA GLU A 95 -1.99 -8.64 -15.87
C GLU A 95 -1.60 -9.66 -14.80
N ASP A 96 -0.92 -9.23 -13.75
CA ASP A 96 -0.54 -10.08 -12.62
C ASP A 96 -1.70 -10.35 -11.64
N TYR A 97 -2.81 -9.59 -11.78
CA TYR A 97 -4.03 -9.85 -10.99
C TYR A 97 -4.87 -10.96 -11.60
N PRO A 98 -5.25 -12.00 -10.84
CA PRO A 98 -5.96 -13.16 -11.38
C PRO A 98 -7.36 -12.83 -11.93
N SER A 99 -8.00 -11.78 -11.44
CA SER A 99 -9.35 -11.34 -11.84
C SER A 99 -9.37 -10.33 -12.99
N GLN A 100 -8.22 -9.90 -13.51
CA GLN A 100 -8.12 -8.83 -14.50
C GLN A 100 -8.92 -9.08 -15.79
N ASN A 101 -9.06 -10.32 -16.23
CA ASN A 101 -9.79 -10.69 -17.43
C ASN A 101 -11.32 -10.70 -17.26
N PHE A 102 -11.82 -10.55 -16.04
CA PHE A 102 -13.24 -10.70 -15.70
C PHE A 102 -13.86 -9.38 -15.18
N LEU A 103 -13.07 -8.30 -15.16
CA LEU A 103 -13.57 -6.99 -14.76
C LEU A 103 -14.31 -6.31 -15.90
N GLY A 104 -15.49 -5.74 -15.61
CA GLY A 104 -16.29 -4.98 -16.59
C GLY A 104 -17.06 -5.83 -17.60
N GLN A 105 -17.20 -7.14 -17.39
CA GLN A 105 -18.04 -8.02 -18.19
C GLN A 105 -19.50 -7.99 -17.70
N GLU A 106 -20.43 -8.57 -18.49
CA GLU A 106 -21.85 -8.68 -18.14
C GLU A 106 -22.06 -9.47 -16.84
N TYR A 107 -21.18 -10.44 -16.56
CA TYR A 107 -21.19 -11.26 -15.35
C TYR A 107 -19.84 -11.15 -14.63
N ASN A 108 -19.89 -10.88 -13.33
CA ASN A 108 -18.69 -10.95 -12.48
C ASN A 108 -18.36 -12.40 -12.16
N GLN A 109 -17.12 -12.80 -12.40
CA GLN A 109 -16.61 -14.12 -12.06
C GLN A 109 -15.63 -14.00 -10.89
N TYR A 110 -15.94 -14.69 -9.78
CA TYR A 110 -15.08 -14.74 -8.59
C TYR A 110 -14.02 -15.83 -8.76
N THR A 111 -13.03 -15.60 -9.60
CA THR A 111 -12.01 -16.60 -9.97
C THR A 111 -10.95 -16.82 -8.91
N GLU A 112 -10.84 -15.89 -7.96
CA GLU A 112 -9.81 -15.92 -6.91
C GLU A 112 -10.17 -16.87 -5.77
N ASP A 113 -11.47 -17.14 -5.56
CA ASP A 113 -11.98 -17.98 -4.48
C ASP A 113 -11.37 -17.57 -3.11
N ILE A 114 -10.71 -18.50 -2.41
CA ILE A 114 -10.02 -18.22 -1.13
C ILE A 114 -8.71 -17.43 -1.32
N TYR A 115 -8.19 -17.36 -2.52
CA TYR A 115 -6.93 -16.69 -2.85
C TYR A 115 -7.13 -15.22 -3.24
N VAL A 116 -7.89 -14.48 -2.45
CA VAL A 116 -8.14 -13.06 -2.67
C VAL A 116 -6.95 -12.22 -2.20
N GLY A 117 -6.52 -11.27 -3.03
CA GLY A 117 -5.50 -10.28 -2.70
C GLY A 117 -4.15 -10.90 -2.33
N TYR A 118 -3.60 -10.55 -1.14
CA TYR A 118 -2.28 -11.03 -0.72
C TYR A 118 -2.16 -12.55 -0.65
N ARG A 119 -3.26 -13.28 -0.43
CA ARG A 119 -3.24 -14.74 -0.37
C ARG A 119 -2.83 -15.35 -1.71
N TYR A 120 -3.32 -14.78 -2.82
CA TYR A 120 -2.89 -15.18 -4.15
C TYR A 120 -1.40 -14.92 -4.36
N PHE A 121 -0.98 -13.70 -4.12
CA PHE A 121 0.41 -13.32 -4.37
C PHE A 121 1.39 -14.08 -3.49
N GLU A 122 1.11 -14.24 -2.20
CA GLU A 122 1.96 -15.02 -1.29
C GLU A 122 2.04 -16.50 -1.65
N THR A 123 1.03 -17.04 -2.30
CA THR A 123 0.97 -18.47 -2.65
C THR A 123 1.55 -18.75 -4.03
N PHE A 124 1.24 -17.93 -5.04
CA PHE A 124 1.48 -18.25 -6.44
C PHE A 124 2.38 -17.25 -7.18
N ALA A 125 2.45 -15.99 -6.75
CA ALA A 125 3.04 -14.92 -7.55
C ALA A 125 3.81 -13.89 -6.71
N LYS A 126 4.68 -14.33 -5.79
CA LYS A 126 5.46 -13.43 -4.91
C LYS A 126 6.31 -12.44 -5.68
N ASP A 127 6.90 -12.87 -6.77
CA ASP A 127 7.79 -12.04 -7.60
C ASP A 127 7.03 -10.98 -8.42
N ALA A 128 5.71 -11.07 -8.47
CA ALA A 128 4.85 -10.09 -9.14
C ALA A 128 4.40 -8.94 -8.23
N VAL A 129 4.87 -8.88 -6.99
CA VAL A 129 4.46 -7.88 -6.00
C VAL A 129 5.40 -6.68 -6.02
N GLN A 130 4.84 -5.49 -6.23
CA GLN A 130 5.54 -4.22 -6.09
C GLN A 130 5.49 -3.73 -4.63
N PHE A 131 4.29 -3.63 -4.06
CA PHE A 131 4.09 -3.30 -2.65
C PHE A 131 3.16 -4.35 -2.01
N PRO A 132 3.62 -5.07 -0.99
CA PRO A 132 2.81 -6.10 -0.35
C PRO A 132 1.68 -5.49 0.50
N PHE A 133 0.65 -6.29 0.73
CA PHE A 133 -0.34 -6.00 1.77
C PHE A 133 0.36 -5.65 3.10
N GLY A 134 -0.08 -4.59 3.74
CA GLY A 134 0.53 -4.13 4.99
C GLY A 134 1.79 -3.30 4.82
N PHE A 135 2.23 -2.99 3.60
CA PHE A 135 3.33 -2.06 3.36
C PHE A 135 2.95 -0.64 3.80
N GLY A 136 3.90 0.07 4.37
CA GLY A 136 3.77 1.49 4.70
C GLY A 136 4.96 1.96 5.53
N LEU A 137 5.51 3.09 5.12
CA LEU A 137 6.63 3.75 5.80
C LEU A 137 6.11 4.72 6.88
N SER A 138 7.01 5.10 7.77
CA SER A 138 6.76 6.05 8.86
C SER A 138 7.91 7.05 8.94
N TYR A 139 7.72 8.16 9.65
CA TYR A 139 8.81 9.09 9.98
C TYR A 139 9.67 8.60 11.16
N THR A 140 9.31 7.48 11.76
CA THR A 140 10.07 6.81 12.80
C THR A 140 10.22 5.32 12.50
N THR A 141 11.02 4.63 13.26
CA THR A 141 11.27 3.20 13.12
C THR A 141 10.82 2.45 14.36
N PHE A 142 10.45 1.18 14.18
CA PHE A 142 9.99 0.31 15.25
C PHE A 142 10.75 -1.01 15.24
N ALA A 143 11.00 -1.54 16.42
CA ALA A 143 11.45 -2.91 16.62
C ALA A 143 10.34 -3.75 17.23
N LEU A 144 10.15 -4.95 16.71
CA LEU A 144 9.27 -5.96 17.28
C LEU A 144 10.11 -6.95 18.07
N GLU A 145 9.94 -6.98 19.39
CA GLU A 145 10.76 -7.74 20.31
C GLU A 145 9.91 -8.72 21.14
N ASN A 146 10.54 -9.74 21.72
CA ASN A 146 9.93 -10.66 22.67
C ASN A 146 8.64 -11.34 22.16
N VAL A 147 8.63 -11.71 20.87
CA VAL A 147 7.48 -12.38 20.27
C VAL A 147 7.29 -13.77 20.91
N GLN A 148 6.12 -14.00 21.45
CA GLN A 148 5.71 -15.27 22.06
C GLN A 148 4.39 -15.72 21.48
N VAL A 149 4.31 -16.97 21.06
CA VAL A 149 3.09 -17.61 20.57
C VAL A 149 2.78 -18.80 21.49
N LYS A 150 1.56 -18.86 22.00
CA LYS A 150 1.07 -19.97 22.84
C LYS A 150 -0.29 -20.45 22.34
N THR A 151 -0.40 -21.75 22.14
CA THR A 151 -1.69 -22.41 21.86
C THR A 151 -2.35 -22.79 23.17
N LEU A 152 -3.62 -22.43 23.32
CA LEU A 152 -4.45 -22.67 24.52
C LEU A 152 -5.80 -23.25 24.05
N GLY A 153 -5.87 -24.57 23.88
CA GLY A 153 -7.04 -25.22 23.26
C GLY A 153 -7.24 -24.71 21.83
N ASP A 154 -8.40 -24.15 21.55
CA ASP A 154 -8.76 -23.60 20.23
C ASP A 154 -8.32 -22.15 20.02
N THR A 155 -7.55 -21.60 20.95
CA THR A 155 -7.10 -20.21 20.91
C THR A 155 -5.59 -20.13 20.78
N VAL A 156 -5.13 -19.21 19.95
CA VAL A 156 -3.70 -18.83 19.86
C VAL A 156 -3.51 -17.45 20.48
N ARG A 157 -2.64 -17.38 21.48
CA ARG A 157 -2.27 -16.13 22.11
C ARG A 157 -0.89 -15.68 21.62
N VAL A 158 -0.86 -14.50 20.99
CA VAL A 158 0.37 -13.84 20.56
C VAL A 158 0.66 -12.68 21.51
N LYS A 159 1.90 -12.60 22.00
CA LYS A 159 2.43 -11.44 22.74
C LYS A 159 3.66 -10.93 22.05
N ALA A 160 3.78 -9.62 21.93
CA ALA A 160 4.97 -8.97 21.40
C ALA A 160 5.18 -7.62 22.10
N SER A 161 6.40 -7.15 22.10
CA SER A 161 6.77 -5.79 22.52
C SER A 161 7.07 -4.97 21.28
N VAL A 162 6.41 -3.83 21.12
CA VAL A 162 6.69 -2.86 20.06
C VAL A 162 7.45 -1.70 20.66
N LYS A 163 8.67 -1.47 20.19
CA LYS A 163 9.55 -0.40 20.67
C LYS A 163 9.76 0.61 19.52
N ASN A 164 9.45 1.86 19.79
CA ASN A 164 9.86 2.94 18.88
C ASN A 164 11.38 3.16 19.03
N THR A 165 12.12 2.97 17.95
CA THR A 165 13.58 3.08 17.90
C THR A 165 14.06 4.34 17.19
N GLY A 166 13.13 5.14 16.63
CA GLY A 166 13.45 6.41 15.99
C GLY A 166 13.22 7.60 16.92
N SER A 167 13.23 8.79 16.34
CA SER A 167 13.21 10.07 17.07
C SER A 167 11.84 10.72 17.16
N CYS A 168 10.87 10.28 16.37
CA CYS A 168 9.53 10.87 16.35
C CYS A 168 8.50 9.96 17.02
N PRO A 169 7.50 10.53 17.72
CA PRO A 169 6.34 9.76 18.15
C PRO A 169 5.62 9.14 16.95
N GLY A 170 5.15 7.90 17.07
CA GLY A 170 4.43 7.23 16.00
C GLY A 170 3.64 6.03 16.49
N LYS A 171 2.89 5.43 15.59
CA LYS A 171 2.12 4.20 15.79
C LYS A 171 2.58 3.17 14.79
N GLU A 172 2.54 1.89 15.17
CA GLU A 172 2.85 0.77 14.29
C GLU A 172 1.71 -0.23 14.29
N VAL A 173 1.51 -0.87 13.13
CA VAL A 173 0.52 -1.94 12.95
C VAL A 173 1.24 -3.28 13.01
N VAL A 174 0.95 -4.06 14.04
CA VAL A 174 1.44 -5.43 14.14
C VAL A 174 0.46 -6.36 13.45
N GLN A 175 0.94 -7.05 12.42
CA GLN A 175 0.14 -8.00 11.65
C GLN A 175 0.45 -9.42 12.13
N VAL A 176 -0.59 -10.20 12.40
CA VAL A 176 -0.49 -11.60 12.79
C VAL A 176 -1.14 -12.45 11.72
N TYR A 177 -0.37 -13.32 11.10
CA TYR A 177 -0.84 -14.20 10.03
C TYR A 177 -0.91 -15.64 10.55
N ALA A 178 -1.99 -16.33 10.18
CA ALA A 178 -2.14 -17.76 10.37
C ALA A 178 -2.13 -18.44 9.01
N ALA A 179 -1.25 -19.42 8.83
CA ALA A 179 -1.24 -20.26 7.64
C ALA A 179 -1.87 -21.60 7.97
N ALA A 180 -2.90 -21.98 7.21
CA ALA A 180 -3.48 -23.31 7.31
C ALA A 180 -2.46 -24.37 6.83
N PRO A 181 -2.52 -25.60 7.39
CA PRO A 181 -1.76 -26.72 6.84
C PRO A 181 -2.16 -26.95 5.37
N GLN A 182 -1.21 -27.35 4.54
CA GLN A 182 -1.53 -27.75 3.17
C GLN A 182 -2.53 -28.91 3.18
N GLY A 183 -3.69 -28.71 2.55
CA GLY A 183 -4.74 -29.68 2.33
C GLY A 183 -5.07 -29.80 0.85
N GLN A 184 -6.27 -30.27 0.53
CA GLN A 184 -6.73 -30.41 -0.86
C GLN A 184 -6.83 -29.07 -1.60
N LEU A 185 -7.04 -27.97 -0.87
CA LEU A 185 -7.18 -26.63 -1.43
C LEU A 185 -5.84 -25.83 -1.43
N GLY A 186 -4.76 -26.43 -0.99
CA GLY A 186 -3.48 -25.72 -0.87
C GLY A 186 -3.42 -24.81 0.36
N LYS A 187 -2.44 -23.90 0.38
CA LYS A 187 -2.32 -22.84 1.39
C LYS A 187 -3.12 -21.61 0.98
N ALA A 188 -3.89 -21.07 1.89
CA ALA A 188 -4.51 -19.77 1.80
C ALA A 188 -4.01 -18.85 2.91
#